data_a736dd6a1f4364183f344ecbec187638
#
_entry.id   a736dd6a1f4364183f344ecbec187638
#
_cell.length_a   1.000
_cell.length_b   1.000
_cell.length_c   1.000
_cell.angle_alpha   90.00
_cell.angle_beta   90.00
_cell.angle_gamma   90.00
#
_symmetry.space_group_name_H-M   'P 1'
#
loop_
_entity.id
_entity.type
_entity.pdbx_description
1 polymer ?
#
loop_
_entity_poly.entity_id
_entity_poly.type
_entity_poly.pdbx_seq_one_letter_code
_entity_poly.pdbx_strand_id
1 'polypeptide(L)'
;MRFIAIRHGKTVNNAAQEISYEEYLKKRDKDPDLCEGVKEQCEFLGNFLKSNNFKINKFLCSCHKRAIKTLNYISDAYDKTVPKECIPSLYEYGGMYFGTKGYPGMTDKEIKELSPEIKLPEKIDLSKGWYDKDHRETEEEFRKRLKEVINMFKEMAQNCEDENYTVCFIGHNDFLDGFFSMLNNSNFVVNTQLNISHDNLCFSSFDIDKNRKVTINYINFDPKI
;
A
#
# COMPACT_ATOMS: atom_id res chain seq x y z
N MET A 1 -7.05 -2.10 17.88
CA MET A 1 -6.19 -2.64 16.81
C MET A 1 -5.41 -1.52 16.17
N ARG A 2 -4.12 -1.70 15.98
CA ARG A 2 -3.22 -0.70 15.35
C ARG A 2 -2.99 -1.01 13.88
N PHE A 3 -2.88 0.03 13.07
CA PHE A 3 -2.49 -0.05 11.67
C PHE A 3 -1.26 0.83 11.41
N ILE A 4 -0.33 0.31 10.63
CA ILE A 4 0.84 1.01 10.12
C ILE A 4 0.75 1.01 8.60
N ALA A 5 0.66 2.18 8.00
CA ALA A 5 0.59 2.37 6.55
C ALA A 5 1.95 2.86 6.03
N ILE A 6 2.54 2.14 5.09
CA ILE A 6 3.85 2.48 4.50
C ILE A 6 3.64 2.72 3.01
N ARG A 7 4.19 3.81 2.45
CA ARG A 7 4.29 3.96 1.00
C ARG A 7 5.42 3.07 0.49
N HIS A 8 5.18 2.36 -0.62
CA HIS A 8 6.19 1.53 -1.28
C HIS A 8 7.51 2.28 -1.51
N GLY A 9 8.61 1.55 -1.65
CA GLY A 9 9.93 2.09 -1.97
C GLY A 9 9.98 2.81 -3.32
N LYS A 10 10.96 3.70 -3.51
CA LYS A 10 11.14 4.49 -4.72
C LYS A 10 11.23 3.62 -5.97
N THR A 11 10.47 3.96 -7.01
CA THR A 11 10.44 3.24 -8.28
C THR A 11 11.14 4.02 -9.38
N VAL A 12 11.43 3.34 -10.50
CA VAL A 12 11.97 3.97 -11.71
C VAL A 12 11.05 5.08 -12.25
N ASN A 13 9.72 4.95 -12.07
CA ASN A 13 8.77 6.00 -12.42
C ASN A 13 8.92 7.23 -11.50
N ASN A 14 9.10 7.02 -10.18
CA ASN A 14 9.34 8.10 -9.23
C ASN A 14 10.64 8.85 -9.57
N ALA A 15 11.72 8.11 -9.84
CA ALA A 15 13.00 8.72 -10.22
C ALA A 15 12.90 9.53 -11.53
N ALA A 16 12.17 9.02 -12.52
CA ALA A 16 11.95 9.77 -13.76
C ALA A 16 11.10 11.03 -13.53
N GLN A 17 10.10 10.99 -12.67
CA GLN A 17 9.24 12.13 -12.32
C GLN A 17 10.00 13.24 -11.59
N GLU A 18 10.99 12.91 -10.77
CA GLU A 18 11.86 13.87 -10.09
C GLU A 18 12.77 14.63 -11.08
N ILE A 19 13.13 14.02 -12.21
CA ILE A 19 13.91 14.69 -13.25
C ILE A 19 13.02 15.68 -14.00
N SER A 20 11.93 15.20 -14.60
CA SER A 20 10.91 16.02 -15.27
C SER A 20 9.68 15.20 -15.64
N TYR A 21 8.54 15.87 -15.86
CA TYR A 21 7.34 15.22 -16.37
C TYR A 21 7.56 14.60 -17.77
N GLU A 22 8.42 15.19 -18.60
CA GLU A 22 8.77 14.66 -19.91
C GLU A 22 9.54 13.34 -19.79
N GLU A 23 10.52 13.25 -18.90
CA GLU A 23 11.25 12.00 -18.61
C GLU A 23 10.34 10.92 -18.04
N TYR A 24 9.41 11.29 -17.15
CA TYR A 24 8.40 10.39 -16.66
C TYR A 24 7.57 9.80 -17.80
N LEU A 25 7.04 10.63 -18.73
CA LEU A 25 6.25 10.13 -19.85
C LEU A 25 7.02 9.20 -20.78
N LYS A 26 8.31 9.45 -20.99
CA LYS A 26 9.20 8.61 -21.82
C LYS A 26 9.49 7.24 -21.19
N LYS A 27 9.68 7.21 -19.87
CA LYS A 27 10.15 6.02 -19.14
C LYS A 27 9.06 5.28 -18.38
N ARG A 28 7.83 5.82 -18.39
CA ARG A 28 6.72 5.28 -17.60
C ARG A 28 6.45 3.81 -17.89
N ASP A 29 6.56 2.99 -16.86
CA ASP A 29 6.08 1.61 -16.83
C ASP A 29 4.71 1.57 -16.11
N LYS A 30 3.85 0.63 -16.50
CA LYS A 30 2.54 0.39 -15.87
C LYS A 30 2.68 -0.19 -14.47
N ASP A 31 3.66 -1.06 -14.27
CA ASP A 31 4.01 -1.64 -12.97
C ASP A 31 5.53 -1.55 -12.72
N PRO A 32 6.02 -0.32 -12.43
CA PRO A 32 7.45 -0.05 -12.34
C PRO A 32 8.11 -0.84 -11.24
N ASP A 33 9.34 -1.25 -11.49
CA ASP A 33 10.21 -1.86 -10.50
C ASP A 33 10.79 -0.82 -9.53
N LEU A 34 11.30 -1.30 -8.40
CA LEU A 34 12.03 -0.50 -7.43
C LEU A 34 13.39 -0.05 -8.02
N CYS A 35 13.84 1.15 -7.64
CA CYS A 35 15.18 1.61 -7.97
C CYS A 35 16.26 0.77 -7.27
N GLU A 36 17.48 0.84 -7.79
CA GLU A 36 18.66 0.33 -7.11
C GLU A 36 18.85 1.00 -5.73
N GLY A 37 19.34 0.27 -4.74
CA GLY A 37 19.54 0.76 -3.36
C GLY A 37 18.26 0.83 -2.50
N VAL A 38 17.07 0.59 -3.07
CA VAL A 38 15.81 0.62 -2.30
C VAL A 38 15.67 -0.60 -1.40
N LYS A 39 16.28 -1.72 -1.75
CA LYS A 39 16.27 -2.93 -0.91
C LYS A 39 16.86 -2.60 0.47
N GLU A 40 18.04 -2.01 0.50
CA GLU A 40 18.75 -1.64 1.73
C GLU A 40 17.94 -0.65 2.59
N GLN A 41 17.22 0.28 1.95
CA GLN A 41 16.33 1.20 2.66
C GLN A 41 15.11 0.47 3.26
N CYS A 42 14.54 -0.50 2.57
CA CYS A 42 13.47 -1.35 3.09
C CYS A 42 13.95 -2.21 4.28
N GLU A 43 15.15 -2.79 4.18
CA GLU A 43 15.76 -3.57 5.25
C GLU A 43 16.03 -2.69 6.49
N PHE A 44 16.52 -1.47 6.27
CA PHE A 44 16.67 -0.48 7.35
C PHE A 44 15.33 -0.23 8.05
N LEU A 45 14.25 0.03 7.31
CA LEU A 45 12.92 0.25 7.87
C LEU A 45 12.41 -0.98 8.64
N GLY A 46 12.60 -2.19 8.12
CA GLY A 46 12.25 -3.43 8.81
C GLY A 46 12.97 -3.56 10.16
N ASN A 47 14.27 -3.32 10.18
CA ASN A 47 15.07 -3.32 11.40
C ASN A 47 14.67 -2.19 12.37
N PHE A 48 14.37 -0.99 11.86
CA PHE A 48 13.86 0.13 12.66
C PHE A 48 12.56 -0.24 13.37
N LEU A 49 11.59 -0.79 12.65
CA LEU A 49 10.31 -1.22 13.22
C LEU A 49 10.51 -2.27 14.31
N LYS A 50 11.39 -3.24 14.08
CA LYS A 50 11.73 -4.29 15.06
C LYS A 50 12.40 -3.70 16.32
N SER A 51 13.42 -2.86 16.15
CA SER A 51 14.20 -2.29 17.24
C SER A 51 13.38 -1.31 18.09
N ASN A 52 12.35 -0.68 17.53
CA ASN A 52 11.46 0.22 18.23
C ASN A 52 10.18 -0.48 18.75
N ASN A 53 10.18 -1.81 18.82
CA ASN A 53 9.11 -2.62 19.41
C ASN A 53 7.73 -2.44 18.74
N PHE A 54 7.68 -2.15 17.43
CA PHE A 54 6.45 -2.25 16.68
C PHE A 54 6.08 -3.72 16.53
N LYS A 55 5.10 -4.18 17.32
CA LYS A 55 4.68 -5.59 17.33
C LYS A 55 3.75 -5.89 16.15
N ILE A 56 4.34 -6.09 14.97
CA ILE A 56 3.55 -6.39 13.77
C ILE A 56 3.15 -7.87 13.77
N ASN A 57 1.84 -8.12 13.69
CA ASN A 57 1.25 -9.46 13.67
C ASN A 57 0.89 -9.92 12.25
N LYS A 58 0.73 -8.97 11.31
CA LYS A 58 0.37 -9.27 9.92
C LYS A 58 0.85 -8.18 8.98
N PHE A 59 1.36 -8.60 7.83
CA PHE A 59 1.67 -7.72 6.71
C PHE A 59 0.64 -7.83 5.59
N LEU A 60 0.23 -6.70 5.02
CA LEU A 60 -0.61 -6.62 3.84
C LEU A 60 0.08 -5.79 2.77
N CYS A 61 -0.21 -6.05 1.49
CA CYS A 61 0.19 -5.14 0.41
C CYS A 61 -0.80 -5.19 -0.74
N SER A 62 -0.73 -4.20 -1.63
CA SER A 62 -1.38 -4.28 -2.93
C SER A 62 -0.68 -5.30 -3.83
N CYS A 63 -1.35 -5.67 -4.93
CA CYS A 63 -0.80 -6.61 -5.92
C CYS A 63 0.17 -5.97 -6.92
N HIS A 64 0.55 -4.71 -6.76
CA HIS A 64 1.62 -4.09 -7.56
C HIS A 64 2.99 -4.68 -7.21
N LYS A 65 3.82 -4.96 -8.22
CA LYS A 65 5.18 -5.49 -8.05
C LYS A 65 6.01 -4.73 -7.02
N ARG A 66 5.99 -3.38 -7.10
CA ARG A 66 6.71 -2.50 -6.17
C ARG A 66 6.28 -2.66 -4.72
N ALA A 67 4.98 -2.88 -4.49
CA ALA A 67 4.46 -3.06 -3.13
C ALA A 67 4.83 -4.43 -2.56
N ILE A 68 4.74 -5.49 -3.36
CA ILE A 68 5.13 -6.85 -2.96
C ILE A 68 6.63 -6.92 -2.66
N LYS A 69 7.49 -6.34 -3.51
CA LYS A 69 8.94 -6.30 -3.27
C LYS A 69 9.29 -5.51 -2.02
N THR A 70 8.66 -4.34 -1.82
CA THR A 70 8.83 -3.53 -0.61
C THR A 70 8.45 -4.31 0.64
N LEU A 71 7.29 -4.98 0.62
CA LEU A 71 6.83 -5.81 1.72
C LEU A 71 7.81 -6.95 2.02
N ASN A 72 8.29 -7.67 1.00
CA ASN A 72 9.24 -8.76 1.20
C ASN A 72 10.52 -8.26 1.90
N TYR A 73 11.14 -7.19 1.41
CA TYR A 73 12.37 -6.67 2.00
C TYR A 73 12.18 -6.17 3.44
N ILE A 74 11.06 -5.50 3.73
CA ILE A 74 10.73 -5.05 5.09
C ILE A 74 10.48 -6.25 6.01
N SER A 75 9.65 -7.21 5.57
CA SER A 75 9.28 -8.36 6.40
C SER A 75 10.46 -9.30 6.65
N ASP A 76 11.35 -9.49 5.69
CA ASP A 76 12.53 -10.34 5.85
C ASP A 76 13.51 -9.76 6.88
N ALA A 77 13.66 -8.44 6.93
CA ALA A 77 14.48 -7.76 7.93
C ALA A 77 13.78 -7.65 9.30
N TYR A 78 12.46 -7.50 9.32
CA TYR A 78 11.66 -7.43 10.54
C TYR A 78 11.52 -8.80 11.21
N ASP A 79 10.77 -9.68 10.60
CA ASP A 79 10.57 -11.10 10.95
C ASP A 79 9.84 -11.80 9.79
N LYS A 80 10.55 -12.66 9.08
CA LYS A 80 10.00 -13.39 7.93
C LYS A 80 8.88 -14.37 8.27
N THR A 81 8.68 -14.70 9.56
CA THR A 81 7.60 -15.61 10.02
C THR A 81 6.26 -14.92 10.13
N VAL A 82 6.23 -13.58 10.13
CA VAL A 82 4.97 -12.82 10.17
C VAL A 82 4.16 -13.05 8.89
N PRO A 83 2.88 -13.44 8.99
CA PRO A 83 2.05 -13.72 7.83
C PRO A 83 1.94 -12.52 6.88
N LYS A 84 2.04 -12.80 5.57
CA LYS A 84 1.91 -11.83 4.48
C LYS A 84 0.67 -12.12 3.63
N GLU A 85 -0.09 -11.10 3.27
CA GLU A 85 -1.27 -11.25 2.43
C GLU A 85 -1.36 -10.15 1.38
N CYS A 86 -1.70 -10.53 0.15
CA CYS A 86 -1.96 -9.60 -0.95
C CYS A 86 -3.44 -9.22 -0.97
N ILE A 87 -3.72 -7.92 -0.95
CA ILE A 87 -5.07 -7.36 -0.96
C ILE A 87 -5.24 -6.52 -2.23
N PRO A 88 -5.94 -7.04 -3.26
CA PRO A 88 -6.10 -6.33 -4.54
C PRO A 88 -6.60 -4.90 -4.40
N SER A 89 -7.54 -4.64 -3.48
CA SER A 89 -8.14 -3.31 -3.30
C SER A 89 -7.20 -2.23 -2.72
N LEU A 90 -5.97 -2.56 -2.33
CA LEU A 90 -4.97 -1.60 -1.84
C LEU A 90 -4.16 -0.93 -2.97
N TYR A 91 -4.55 -1.10 -4.24
CA TYR A 91 -3.81 -0.55 -5.38
C TYR A 91 -3.83 0.98 -5.46
N GLU A 92 -2.88 1.55 -6.23
CA GLU A 92 -2.75 2.99 -6.46
C GLU A 92 -3.93 3.54 -7.25
N TYR A 93 -4.29 4.82 -7.03
CA TYR A 93 -5.32 5.50 -7.83
C TYR A 93 -5.06 5.35 -9.34
N GLY A 94 -6.09 4.99 -10.05
CA GLY A 94 -6.01 4.69 -11.46
C GLY A 94 -5.78 3.20 -11.80
N GLY A 95 -5.27 2.39 -10.88
CA GLY A 95 -5.02 0.96 -11.09
C GLY A 95 -3.85 0.68 -12.03
N MET A 96 -3.95 -0.41 -12.79
CA MET A 96 -3.00 -0.78 -13.85
C MET A 96 -3.42 -0.13 -15.16
N TYR A 97 -2.82 1.01 -15.52
CA TYR A 97 -3.24 1.75 -16.70
C TYR A 97 -2.08 2.38 -17.49
N PHE A 98 -2.35 2.66 -18.77
CA PHE A 98 -1.54 3.53 -19.62
C PHE A 98 -2.45 4.42 -20.46
N GLY A 99 -2.32 5.74 -20.36
CA GLY A 99 -3.30 6.67 -20.89
C GLY A 99 -4.66 6.48 -20.19
N THR A 100 -5.68 6.12 -20.93
CA THR A 100 -7.04 5.80 -20.42
C THR A 100 -7.31 4.32 -20.33
N LYS A 101 -6.45 3.47 -20.92
CA LYS A 101 -6.65 2.02 -21.02
C LYS A 101 -6.15 1.30 -19.76
N GLY A 102 -6.97 0.40 -19.22
CA GLY A 102 -6.61 -0.54 -18.17
C GLY A 102 -5.87 -1.77 -18.68
N TYR A 103 -5.13 -2.43 -17.79
CA TYR A 103 -4.36 -3.65 -18.05
C TYR A 103 -4.51 -4.61 -16.87
N PRO A 104 -4.45 -5.93 -17.07
CA PRO A 104 -4.81 -6.90 -16.03
C PRO A 104 -3.88 -6.94 -14.80
N GLY A 105 -2.66 -6.42 -14.89
CA GLY A 105 -1.67 -6.58 -13.81
C GLY A 105 -1.14 -8.01 -13.71
N MET A 106 -0.43 -8.30 -12.64
CA MET A 106 0.15 -9.64 -12.40
C MET A 106 -0.94 -10.68 -12.08
N THR A 107 -0.73 -11.88 -12.61
CA THR A 107 -1.51 -13.08 -12.26
C THR A 107 -1.11 -13.62 -10.88
N ASP A 108 -1.90 -14.56 -10.36
CA ASP A 108 -1.59 -15.33 -9.15
C ASP A 108 -0.22 -16.00 -9.21
N LYS A 109 0.13 -16.58 -10.38
CA LYS A 109 1.44 -17.22 -10.61
C LYS A 109 2.58 -16.22 -10.51
N GLU A 110 2.48 -15.09 -11.20
CA GLU A 110 3.51 -14.04 -11.18
C GLU A 110 3.68 -13.44 -9.78
N ILE A 111 2.59 -13.27 -9.02
CA ILE A 111 2.67 -12.84 -7.62
C ILE A 111 3.38 -13.89 -6.77
N LYS A 112 3.07 -15.17 -6.96
CA LYS A 112 3.73 -16.26 -6.23
C LYS A 112 5.20 -16.46 -6.61
N GLU A 113 5.60 -16.14 -7.82
CA GLU A 113 7.02 -16.10 -8.23
C GLU A 113 7.80 -15.01 -7.48
N LEU A 114 7.18 -13.85 -7.26
CA LEU A 114 7.80 -12.75 -6.48
C LEU A 114 7.79 -13.00 -4.96
N SER A 115 6.78 -13.68 -4.45
CA SER A 115 6.58 -13.92 -3.03
C SER A 115 5.85 -15.26 -2.81
N PRO A 116 6.58 -16.39 -2.75
CA PRO A 116 5.99 -17.75 -2.67
C PRO A 116 5.06 -17.93 -1.45
N GLU A 117 5.40 -17.30 -0.34
CA GLU A 117 4.67 -17.43 0.93
C GLU A 117 3.51 -16.46 1.08
N ILE A 118 3.34 -15.47 0.19
CA ILE A 118 2.27 -14.49 0.32
C ILE A 118 0.90 -15.17 0.14
N LYS A 119 -0.02 -14.93 1.08
CA LYS A 119 -1.39 -15.41 0.95
C LYS A 119 -2.12 -14.56 -0.11
N LEU A 120 -2.79 -15.22 -1.04
CA LEU A 120 -3.67 -14.60 -2.03
C LEU A 120 -5.12 -14.63 -1.56
N PRO A 121 -5.99 -13.70 -2.03
CA PRO A 121 -7.40 -13.71 -1.66
C PRO A 121 -8.10 -14.96 -2.21
N GLU A 122 -8.79 -15.68 -1.35
CA GLU A 122 -9.47 -16.94 -1.72
C GLU A 122 -10.70 -16.74 -2.63
N LYS A 123 -11.33 -15.56 -2.55
CA LYS A 123 -12.59 -15.26 -3.24
C LYS A 123 -12.44 -14.48 -4.54
N ILE A 124 -11.22 -14.14 -4.94
CA ILE A 124 -10.93 -13.34 -6.12
C ILE A 124 -10.07 -14.18 -7.07
N ASP A 125 -10.56 -14.39 -8.28
CA ASP A 125 -9.79 -15.08 -9.32
C ASP A 125 -8.75 -14.12 -9.91
N LEU A 126 -7.48 -14.39 -9.63
CA LEU A 126 -6.34 -13.62 -10.14
C LEU A 126 -5.66 -14.28 -11.37
N SER A 127 -6.22 -15.36 -11.92
CA SER A 127 -5.61 -16.07 -13.04
C SER A 127 -5.45 -15.23 -14.31
N LYS A 128 -6.25 -14.16 -14.45
CA LYS A 128 -6.18 -13.19 -15.55
C LYS A 128 -5.56 -11.85 -15.16
N GLY A 129 -4.99 -11.75 -13.95
CA GLY A 129 -4.45 -10.54 -13.37
C GLY A 129 -5.38 -9.91 -12.32
N TRP A 130 -4.80 -9.10 -11.45
CA TRP A 130 -5.51 -8.54 -10.29
C TRP A 130 -6.36 -7.29 -10.60
N TYR A 131 -6.18 -6.67 -11.77
CA TYR A 131 -6.95 -5.51 -12.21
C TYR A 131 -7.89 -5.94 -13.35
N ASP A 132 -9.18 -5.90 -13.09
CA ASP A 132 -10.22 -6.45 -13.96
C ASP A 132 -10.87 -5.40 -14.88
N LYS A 133 -10.38 -4.13 -14.83
CA LYS A 133 -10.95 -3.04 -15.61
C LYS A 133 -10.17 -2.83 -16.92
N ASP A 134 -10.90 -2.51 -17.98
CA ASP A 134 -10.34 -2.13 -19.29
C ASP A 134 -9.98 -0.64 -19.40
N HIS A 135 -10.26 0.13 -18.35
CA HIS A 135 -10.01 1.57 -18.26
C HIS A 135 -9.22 1.94 -17.00
N ARG A 136 -8.69 3.17 -16.99
CA ARG A 136 -8.14 3.78 -15.79
C ARG A 136 -9.26 3.99 -14.78
N GLU A 137 -9.05 3.60 -13.52
CA GLU A 137 -10.00 3.85 -12.43
C GLU A 137 -10.42 5.32 -12.38
N THR A 138 -11.73 5.57 -12.35
CA THR A 138 -12.28 6.91 -12.19
C THR A 138 -12.23 7.37 -10.73
N GLU A 139 -12.40 8.68 -10.50
CA GLU A 139 -12.46 9.22 -9.14
C GLU A 139 -13.63 8.65 -8.33
N GLU A 140 -14.77 8.42 -8.96
CA GLU A 140 -15.94 7.84 -8.29
C GLU A 140 -15.68 6.39 -7.85
N GLU A 141 -15.09 5.58 -8.72
CA GLU A 141 -14.70 4.20 -8.41
C GLU A 141 -13.64 4.16 -7.30
N PHE A 142 -12.66 5.07 -7.35
CA PHE A 142 -11.64 5.20 -6.32
C PHE A 142 -12.25 5.53 -4.96
N ARG A 143 -13.17 6.50 -4.89
CA ARG A 143 -13.88 6.85 -3.66
C ARG A 143 -14.69 5.68 -3.11
N LYS A 144 -15.36 4.93 -3.98
CA LYS A 144 -16.09 3.72 -3.59
C LYS A 144 -15.14 2.68 -3.00
N ARG A 145 -14.04 2.40 -3.68
CA ARG A 145 -13.02 1.45 -3.20
C ARG A 145 -12.41 1.87 -1.87
N LEU A 146 -12.08 3.16 -1.68
CA LEU A 146 -11.58 3.66 -0.40
C LEU A 146 -12.57 3.41 0.75
N LYS A 147 -13.88 3.62 0.54
CA LYS A 147 -14.91 3.31 1.53
C LYS A 147 -14.94 1.82 1.88
N GLU A 148 -14.82 0.97 0.88
CA GLU A 148 -14.78 -0.49 1.06
C GLU A 148 -13.54 -0.92 1.86
N VAL A 149 -12.37 -0.36 1.56
CA VAL A 149 -11.11 -0.64 2.29
C VAL A 149 -11.21 -0.13 3.74
N ILE A 150 -11.72 1.08 3.97
CA ILE A 150 -11.92 1.61 5.32
C ILE A 150 -12.87 0.70 6.12
N ASN A 151 -13.96 0.25 5.51
CA ASN A 151 -14.89 -0.67 6.16
C ASN A 151 -14.22 -2.02 6.45
N MET A 152 -13.43 -2.56 5.54
CA MET A 152 -12.65 -3.79 5.77
C MET A 152 -11.75 -3.64 7.00
N PHE A 153 -11.01 -2.55 7.15
CA PHE A 153 -10.16 -2.33 8.32
C PHE A 153 -10.96 -2.14 9.62
N LYS A 154 -12.11 -1.45 9.54
CA LYS A 154 -13.03 -1.34 10.67
C LYS A 154 -13.60 -2.67 11.10
N GLU A 155 -13.95 -3.56 10.17
CA GLU A 155 -14.41 -4.92 10.45
C GLU A 155 -13.28 -5.78 11.04
N MET A 156 -12.06 -5.68 10.50
CA MET A 156 -10.89 -6.35 11.09
C MET A 156 -10.69 -5.94 12.55
N ALA A 157 -10.77 -4.65 12.87
CA ALA A 157 -10.60 -4.15 14.23
C ALA A 157 -11.74 -4.59 15.16
N GLN A 158 -12.99 -4.60 14.68
CA GLN A 158 -14.16 -5.01 15.44
C GLN A 158 -14.13 -6.49 15.80
N ASN A 159 -13.66 -7.35 14.88
CA ASN A 159 -13.62 -8.81 15.04
C ASN A 159 -12.30 -9.32 15.66
N CYS A 160 -11.31 -8.46 15.85
CA CYS A 160 -10.04 -8.84 16.45
C CYS A 160 -10.17 -8.94 17.97
N GLU A 161 -9.86 -10.10 18.55
CA GLU A 161 -9.91 -10.30 20.00
C GLU A 161 -8.73 -9.63 20.73
N ASP A 162 -7.55 -9.60 20.09
CA ASP A 162 -6.35 -8.96 20.63
C ASP A 162 -6.34 -7.47 20.33
N GLU A 163 -6.53 -6.65 21.35
CA GLU A 163 -6.50 -5.19 21.21
C GLU A 163 -5.11 -4.65 20.82
N ASN A 164 -4.05 -5.41 21.08
CA ASN A 164 -2.68 -5.07 20.71
C ASN A 164 -2.27 -5.55 19.31
N TYR A 165 -3.21 -6.16 18.58
CA TYR A 165 -2.93 -6.66 17.23
C TYR A 165 -2.59 -5.50 16.29
N THR A 166 -1.45 -5.63 15.62
CA THR A 166 -0.95 -4.63 14.67
C THR A 166 -0.88 -5.20 13.25
N VAL A 167 -1.49 -4.50 12.32
CA VAL A 167 -1.39 -4.77 10.88
C VAL A 167 -0.53 -3.69 10.23
N CYS A 168 0.50 -4.11 9.50
CA CYS A 168 1.30 -3.22 8.68
C CYS A 168 0.93 -3.43 7.20
N PHE A 169 0.66 -2.36 6.44
CA PHE A 169 0.34 -2.51 5.03
C PHE A 169 1.15 -1.57 4.14
N ILE A 170 1.51 -2.09 2.96
CA ILE A 170 2.22 -1.34 1.94
C ILE A 170 1.21 -0.81 0.92
N GLY A 171 1.10 0.51 0.87
CA GLY A 171 0.24 1.26 -0.04
C GLY A 171 1.02 2.17 -0.99
N HIS A 172 0.31 3.17 -1.52
CA HIS A 172 0.75 4.07 -2.57
C HIS A 172 0.40 5.51 -2.20
N ASN A 173 0.97 6.49 -2.90
CA ASN A 173 0.82 7.91 -2.55
C ASN A 173 -0.64 8.36 -2.57
N ASP A 174 -1.28 8.30 -3.74
CA ASP A 174 -2.63 8.84 -3.91
C ASP A 174 -3.67 8.00 -3.17
N PHE A 175 -3.41 6.67 -3.06
CA PHE A 175 -4.22 5.79 -2.23
C PHE A 175 -4.18 6.19 -0.76
N LEU A 176 -2.99 6.42 -0.19
CA LEU A 176 -2.82 6.81 1.22
C LEU A 176 -3.38 8.21 1.49
N ASP A 177 -3.16 9.17 0.58
CA ASP A 177 -3.75 10.50 0.67
C ASP A 177 -5.29 10.42 0.74
N GLY A 178 -5.91 9.74 -0.21
CA GLY A 178 -7.36 9.52 -0.20
C GLY A 178 -7.86 8.78 1.03
N PHE A 179 -7.14 7.74 1.44
CA PHE A 179 -7.47 6.92 2.59
C PHE A 179 -7.49 7.73 3.89
N PHE A 180 -6.41 8.47 4.19
CA PHE A 180 -6.32 9.29 5.40
C PHE A 180 -7.27 10.49 5.38
N SER A 181 -7.49 11.11 4.22
CA SER A 181 -8.47 12.17 4.03
C SER A 181 -9.89 11.68 4.37
N MET A 182 -10.25 10.49 3.92
CA MET A 182 -11.57 9.91 4.22
C MET A 182 -11.69 9.38 5.65
N LEU A 183 -10.61 8.88 6.27
CA LEU A 183 -10.60 8.50 7.68
C LEU A 183 -10.92 9.70 8.58
N ASN A 184 -10.47 10.89 8.22
CA ASN A 184 -10.73 12.13 8.96
C ASN A 184 -12.10 12.76 8.63
N ASN A 185 -13.04 12.02 8.04
CA ASN A 185 -14.38 12.48 7.64
C ASN A 185 -14.38 13.71 6.70
N SER A 186 -13.28 14.01 6.04
CA SER A 186 -13.23 15.04 5.02
C SER A 186 -13.85 14.54 3.72
N ASN A 187 -14.59 15.40 3.03
CA ASN A 187 -15.01 15.12 1.66
C ASN A 187 -13.77 15.17 0.76
N PHE A 188 -13.12 14.01 0.62
CA PHE A 188 -11.96 13.87 -0.25
C PHE A 188 -12.35 14.14 -1.71
N VAL A 189 -11.67 15.07 -2.33
CA VAL A 189 -11.70 15.33 -3.77
C VAL A 189 -10.26 15.20 -4.26
N VAL A 190 -10.01 14.34 -5.24
CA VAL A 190 -8.67 14.19 -5.84
C VAL A 190 -8.17 15.57 -6.29
N ASN A 191 -6.97 15.94 -5.87
CA ASN A 191 -6.32 17.23 -6.13
C ASN A 191 -6.92 18.47 -5.43
N THR A 192 -7.64 18.34 -4.33
CA THR A 192 -8.11 19.49 -3.56
C THR A 192 -7.68 19.49 -2.09
N GLN A 193 -7.05 20.55 -1.67
CA GLN A 193 -6.89 21.19 -0.35
C GLN A 193 -6.24 20.45 0.83
N LEU A 194 -6.27 19.13 0.94
CA LEU A 194 -5.48 18.37 1.91
C LEU A 194 -4.59 17.41 1.15
N ASN A 195 -3.41 17.83 0.82
CA ASN A 195 -2.40 16.98 0.19
C ASN A 195 -1.61 16.31 1.32
N ILE A 196 -2.10 15.15 1.76
CA ILE A 196 -1.38 14.29 2.72
C ILE A 196 -0.38 13.46 1.93
N SER A 197 0.66 14.12 1.40
CA SER A 197 1.71 13.41 0.68
C SER A 197 2.45 12.45 1.60
N HIS A 198 2.66 11.24 1.11
CA HIS A 198 3.51 10.25 1.76
C HIS A 198 4.79 10.08 0.95
N ASP A 199 5.95 10.26 1.61
CA ASP A 199 7.23 9.98 0.98
C ASP A 199 7.50 8.47 0.90
N ASN A 200 8.35 8.05 -0.03
CA ASN A 200 8.69 6.64 -0.17
C ASN A 200 9.32 6.11 1.12
N LEU A 201 8.83 4.96 1.62
CA LEU A 201 9.23 4.31 2.87
C LEU A 201 8.94 5.10 4.15
N CYS A 202 8.30 6.27 4.07
CA CYS A 202 7.69 6.90 5.23
C CYS A 202 6.44 6.13 5.65
N PHE A 203 6.10 6.19 6.93
CA PHE A 203 4.96 5.48 7.46
C PHE A 203 4.05 6.35 8.32
N SER A 204 2.80 5.97 8.35
CA SER A 204 1.75 6.58 9.16
C SER A 204 1.15 5.53 10.08
N SER A 205 0.64 5.95 11.23
CA SER A 205 -0.03 5.04 12.17
C SER A 205 -1.37 5.58 12.61
N PHE A 206 -2.33 4.67 12.72
CA PHE A 206 -3.65 4.93 13.25
C PHE A 206 -4.18 3.72 14.00
N ASP A 207 -5.09 3.97 14.94
CA ASP A 207 -5.77 2.94 15.70
C ASP A 207 -7.27 2.95 15.34
N ILE A 208 -7.88 1.77 15.30
CA ILE A 208 -9.34 1.60 15.20
C ILE A 208 -9.77 0.78 16.41
N ASP A 209 -10.70 1.31 17.20
CA ASP A 209 -11.26 0.61 18.35
C ASP A 209 -12.44 -0.30 17.96
N LYS A 210 -12.96 -1.07 18.93
CA LYS A 210 -14.10 -1.97 18.75
C LYS A 210 -15.39 -1.26 18.37
N ASN A 211 -15.49 0.04 18.65
CA ASN A 211 -16.61 0.90 18.27
C ASN A 211 -16.41 1.57 16.92
N ARG A 212 -15.39 1.13 16.16
CA ARG A 212 -15.02 1.64 14.83
C ARG A 212 -14.54 3.11 14.83
N LYS A 213 -14.21 3.66 16.01
CA LYS A 213 -13.61 4.98 16.14
C LYS A 213 -12.15 4.94 15.70
N VAL A 214 -11.77 5.91 14.89
CA VAL A 214 -10.42 6.06 14.37
C VAL A 214 -9.66 7.12 15.17
N THR A 215 -8.40 6.83 15.49
CA THR A 215 -7.44 7.80 16.04
C THR A 215 -6.18 7.77 15.18
N ILE A 216 -5.85 8.87 14.53
CA ILE A 216 -4.60 9.01 13.76
C ILE A 216 -3.50 9.42 14.73
N ASN A 217 -2.42 8.64 14.82
CA ASN A 217 -1.32 8.86 15.74
C ASN A 217 -0.28 9.82 15.12
N TYR A 218 0.12 9.55 13.88
CA TYR A 218 1.02 10.39 13.09
C TYR A 218 0.89 10.05 11.60
N ILE A 219 1.32 10.97 10.75
CA ILE A 219 1.30 10.84 9.29
C ILE A 219 2.68 11.14 8.74
N ASN A 220 3.12 10.36 7.74
CA ASN A 220 4.36 10.55 6.97
C ASN A 220 5.62 10.66 7.84
N PHE A 221 5.77 9.77 8.84
CA PHE A 221 6.97 9.72 9.66
C PHE A 221 8.13 9.13 8.86
N ASP A 222 9.26 9.87 8.78
CA ASP A 222 10.52 9.39 8.18
C ASP A 222 11.43 8.78 9.26
N PRO A 223 11.76 7.47 9.19
CA PRO A 223 12.62 6.82 10.17
C PRO A 223 14.11 7.14 10.00
N LYS A 224 14.49 7.90 8.98
CA LYS A 224 15.90 8.18 8.64
C LYS A 224 16.52 9.35 9.43
N ILE A 225 15.82 9.89 10.39
CA ILE A 225 16.31 11.00 11.21
C ILE A 225 17.33 10.52 12.26
#